data_9ef7f517f479faae388037470949103f
#
_entry.id   9ef7f517f479faae388037470949103f
#
_cell.length_a   1.000
_cell.length_b   1.000
_cell.length_c   1.000
_cell.angle_alpha   90.00
_cell.angle_beta   90.00
_cell.angle_gamma   90.00
#
_symmetry.space_group_name_H-M   'P 1'
#
loop_
_entity.id
_entity.type
_entity.pdbx_description
1 polymer ?
#
loop_
_entity_poly.entity_id
_entity_poly.type
_entity_poly.pdbx_seq_one_letter_code
_entity_poly.pdbx_strand_id
1 'polypeptide(L)'
;MRDYGDDDDDTTKGGRGKEASVLFTSLSSKRRERIASRLMTGWSLSLKKNTNNADEKEDLEETRTNAVRLRRVRVPTSALFDAANNESFEDEEEGESNIRLSAANEGGLVSGCAIKIDARNGVILDVWRESGDDGGKEKEEEKDELVVDCENCLLVPCFLDAHTHLIKTHTVERCRNPTGSIPDALGCELADQPRWMDVQDERTMKTDFERRFDFAVRSALYYGAIGIRTHLDGTNNLENKILRDKVFEVFARKRNELLETRGVYLQGVCNLFLPLWSEPEIADEFAKVAAANNDDKGGDSVLLGAYCGVVGRGETNNDEARKHFRNLFSYANKYAMNIDVHIDETNDPNCCAVLSCLEAFLNDDDGNLSAFKNIRSLSLSHVCSLSLQSKATIDRVIELAKKIDEKTSTRVSFIVNPLTNLGLQDRRGTTDGVGVLIDKNIPHTPRWRGIAPIQELESAGINVCTGTDNVRDYWNPYADYDGIATLKATFEVAQLNTVPNEGYWTKLIAANSAKAMFTKLPAPKIGLIRKGYRADFILLPQARSFYELFSRPSQHERIVFRKGRPTLDCVLPDFSELDETVAVRTDAAPFLDGDVEIKRGATSLASSFSKRKNREEDAEV
;
A
#
# COMPACT_ATOMS: atom_id res chain seq x y z
N MET A 1 53.99 27.24 2.45
CA MET A 1 54.82 27.98 1.52
C MET A 1 55.16 27.09 0.35
N ARG A 2 54.41 27.24 -0.71
CA ARG A 2 54.79 27.11 -2.12
C ARG A 2 53.62 27.61 -2.95
N ASP A 3 53.83 28.77 -3.54
CA ASP A 3 52.99 29.40 -4.53
C ASP A 3 52.88 28.51 -5.77
N TYR A 4 51.71 28.48 -6.38
CA TYR A 4 51.56 28.27 -7.79
C TYR A 4 50.50 29.24 -8.33
N GLY A 5 50.96 29.99 -9.29
CA GLY A 5 50.32 31.15 -9.86
C GLY A 5 49.12 30.86 -10.73
N ASP A 6 48.41 31.95 -10.94
CA ASP A 6 47.34 32.16 -11.93
C ASP A 6 47.83 31.90 -13.33
N ASP A 7 47.01 31.22 -14.11
CA ASP A 7 46.97 31.40 -15.55
C ASP A 7 45.50 31.28 -16.01
N ASP A 8 44.96 32.42 -16.42
CA ASP A 8 43.77 32.56 -17.25
C ASP A 8 43.96 31.86 -18.60
N ASP A 9 42.99 31.09 -18.99
CA ASP A 9 42.32 31.10 -20.31
C ASP A 9 41.58 29.78 -20.55
N ASP A 10 40.27 29.77 -20.71
CA ASP A 10 39.57 29.23 -21.87
C ASP A 10 38.04 29.20 -21.66
N THR A 11 37.44 30.24 -22.18
CA THR A 11 36.02 30.27 -22.53
C THR A 11 35.82 29.37 -23.75
N THR A 12 35.22 28.20 -23.58
CA THR A 12 34.39 27.50 -24.62
C THR A 12 34.19 26.02 -24.31
N LYS A 13 33.31 25.65 -23.38
CA LYS A 13 32.73 24.28 -23.30
C LYS A 13 31.40 24.19 -22.55
N GLY A 14 30.64 25.26 -22.45
CA GLY A 14 29.35 25.29 -21.74
C GLY A 14 28.11 24.90 -22.55
N GLY A 15 28.22 24.71 -23.85
CA GLY A 15 27.07 24.59 -24.75
C GLY A 15 26.51 23.18 -24.97
N ARG A 16 27.36 22.17 -25.01
CA ARG A 16 26.90 20.80 -25.42
C ARG A 16 26.12 20.03 -24.39
N GLY A 17 26.34 20.27 -23.11
CA GLY A 17 25.65 19.57 -22.04
C GLY A 17 24.20 20.04 -21.82
N LYS A 18 23.92 21.34 -22.00
CA LYS A 18 22.58 21.90 -21.89
C LYS A 18 21.70 21.56 -23.10
N GLU A 19 22.24 21.54 -24.30
CA GLU A 19 21.48 21.15 -25.51
C GLU A 19 21.11 19.65 -25.47
N ALA A 20 21.99 18.78 -24.99
CA ALA A 20 21.68 17.35 -24.86
C ALA A 20 20.60 17.08 -23.81
N SER A 21 20.61 17.79 -22.67
CA SER A 21 19.58 17.62 -21.65
C SER A 21 18.21 18.17 -22.08
N VAL A 22 18.19 19.31 -22.77
CA VAL A 22 16.97 19.90 -23.35
C VAL A 22 16.43 19.03 -24.49
N LEU A 23 17.30 18.44 -25.31
CA LEU A 23 16.87 17.51 -26.36
C LEU A 23 16.27 16.21 -25.79
N PHE A 24 16.84 15.69 -24.72
CA PHE A 24 16.38 14.45 -24.08
C PHE A 24 15.02 14.64 -23.37
N THR A 25 14.82 15.74 -22.65
CA THR A 25 13.53 16.10 -22.07
C THR A 25 12.47 16.38 -23.12
N SER A 26 12.83 17.04 -24.23
CA SER A 26 11.90 17.30 -25.33
C SER A 26 11.50 16.05 -26.11
N LEU A 27 12.39 15.05 -26.21
CA LEU A 27 12.08 13.78 -26.89
C LEU A 27 11.19 12.87 -26.04
N SER A 28 11.36 12.86 -24.71
CA SER A 28 10.53 12.07 -23.81
C SER A 28 9.10 12.62 -23.71
N SER A 29 8.94 13.94 -23.60
CA SER A 29 7.62 14.59 -23.63
C SER A 29 6.90 14.34 -24.95
N LYS A 30 7.60 14.42 -26.08
CA LYS A 30 7.04 14.11 -27.40
C LYS A 30 6.57 12.67 -27.55
N ARG A 31 7.24 11.71 -26.89
CA ARG A 31 6.82 10.31 -26.93
C ARG A 31 5.52 10.10 -26.15
N ARG A 32 5.43 10.62 -24.93
CA ARG A 32 4.18 10.60 -24.15
C ARG A 32 3.06 11.30 -24.89
N GLU A 33 3.32 12.50 -25.42
CA GLU A 33 2.34 13.27 -26.18
C GLU A 33 1.83 12.50 -27.40
N ARG A 34 2.70 11.79 -28.13
CA ARG A 34 2.27 10.94 -29.27
C ARG A 34 1.36 9.80 -28.83
N ILE A 35 1.75 9.07 -27.77
CA ILE A 35 0.96 7.94 -27.27
C ILE A 35 -0.36 8.46 -26.68
N ALA A 36 -0.30 9.48 -25.82
CA ALA A 36 -1.46 10.10 -25.22
C ALA A 36 -2.42 10.69 -26.28
N SER A 37 -1.88 11.40 -27.29
CA SER A 37 -2.68 11.97 -28.39
C SER A 37 -3.43 10.89 -29.17
N ARG A 38 -2.77 9.77 -29.51
CA ARG A 38 -3.41 8.65 -30.20
C ARG A 38 -4.51 8.03 -29.35
N LEU A 39 -4.25 7.81 -28.06
CA LEU A 39 -5.24 7.31 -27.11
C LEU A 39 -6.44 8.26 -27.00
N MET A 40 -6.19 9.56 -26.82
CA MET A 40 -7.26 10.56 -26.68
C MET A 40 -8.09 10.71 -27.95
N THR A 41 -7.45 10.75 -29.12
CA THR A 41 -8.16 10.86 -30.40
C THR A 41 -9.06 9.65 -30.63
N GLY A 42 -8.55 8.44 -30.42
CA GLY A 42 -9.31 7.22 -30.56
C GLY A 42 -10.48 7.12 -29.56
N TRP A 43 -10.23 7.49 -28.30
CA TRP A 43 -11.28 7.49 -27.26
C TRP A 43 -12.32 8.59 -27.45
N SER A 44 -11.91 9.80 -27.85
CA SER A 44 -12.84 10.92 -28.11
C SER A 44 -13.79 10.61 -29.25
N LEU A 45 -13.34 9.93 -30.27
CA LEU A 45 -14.20 9.51 -31.38
C LEU A 45 -15.25 8.48 -30.94
N SER A 46 -14.91 7.63 -29.97
CA SER A 46 -15.86 6.67 -29.38
C SER A 46 -16.89 7.31 -28.44
N LEU A 47 -16.57 8.43 -27.79
CA LEU A 47 -17.43 9.11 -26.81
C LEU A 47 -18.36 10.16 -27.45
N LYS A 48 -17.93 10.86 -28.49
CA LYS A 48 -18.74 11.94 -29.14
C LYS A 48 -20.03 11.44 -29.82
N LYS A 49 -20.13 10.16 -30.13
CA LYS A 49 -21.33 9.56 -30.71
C LYS A 49 -22.43 9.24 -29.70
N ASN A 50 -22.20 9.41 -28.40
CA ASN A 50 -23.18 9.07 -27.35
C ASN A 50 -24.00 10.26 -26.80
N THR A 51 -23.73 11.50 -27.20
CA THR A 51 -24.33 12.69 -26.57
C THR A 51 -25.28 13.52 -27.43
N ASN A 52 -25.47 13.17 -28.70
CA ASN A 52 -26.40 13.93 -29.54
C ASN A 52 -27.42 13.01 -30.21
N ASN A 53 -28.68 13.30 -29.93
CA ASN A 53 -29.93 12.87 -30.55
C ASN A 53 -30.57 11.58 -30.04
N ALA A 54 -31.62 11.81 -29.22
CA ALA A 54 -32.61 10.82 -28.85
C ALA A 54 -33.70 10.57 -29.94
N ASP A 55 -33.63 11.27 -31.09
CA ASP A 55 -34.73 11.28 -32.09
C ASP A 55 -34.40 10.74 -33.49
N GLU A 56 -33.21 10.21 -33.72
CA GLU A 56 -32.88 9.53 -34.99
C GLU A 56 -32.64 8.04 -34.75
N LYS A 57 -33.69 7.26 -34.69
CA LYS A 57 -33.67 5.82 -34.95
C LYS A 57 -33.64 5.62 -36.47
N GLU A 58 -32.59 5.01 -36.91
CA GLU A 58 -32.29 4.29 -38.13
C GLU A 58 -30.99 4.74 -38.80
N ASP A 59 -30.10 3.79 -39.04
CA ASP A 59 -28.90 3.85 -39.90
C ASP A 59 -27.57 4.40 -39.35
N LEU A 60 -27.25 4.26 -38.04
CA LEU A 60 -25.89 4.52 -37.54
C LEU A 60 -25.30 3.34 -36.74
N GLU A 61 -25.30 2.15 -37.33
CA GLU A 61 -24.58 0.98 -36.76
C GLU A 61 -23.09 0.94 -37.15
N GLU A 62 -22.60 1.91 -37.89
CA GLU A 62 -21.21 1.90 -38.39
C GLU A 62 -20.29 2.85 -37.63
N THR A 63 -19.20 2.24 -37.10
CA THR A 63 -17.94 2.81 -36.55
C THR A 63 -17.90 3.12 -35.06
N ARG A 64 -18.17 2.15 -34.20
CA ARG A 64 -17.75 2.22 -32.78
C ARG A 64 -16.51 1.38 -32.56
N THR A 65 -15.39 1.99 -32.20
CA THR A 65 -14.20 1.27 -31.74
C THR A 65 -14.59 0.45 -30.50
N ASN A 66 -14.78 -0.84 -30.67
CA ASN A 66 -15.20 -1.73 -29.61
C ASN A 66 -14.02 -2.26 -28.80
N ALA A 67 -12.81 -2.22 -29.38
CA ALA A 67 -11.60 -2.70 -28.77
C ALA A 67 -10.42 -1.75 -28.97
N VAL A 68 -9.51 -1.75 -28.01
CA VAL A 68 -8.21 -1.06 -28.08
C VAL A 68 -7.12 -2.10 -27.96
N ARG A 69 -6.13 -2.04 -28.85
CA ARG A 69 -4.92 -2.87 -28.80
C ARG A 69 -3.71 -2.00 -28.49
N LEU A 70 -3.08 -2.26 -27.36
CA LEU A 70 -1.74 -1.72 -27.05
C LEU A 70 -0.72 -2.72 -27.60
N ARG A 71 0.15 -2.28 -28.50
CA ARG A 71 1.20 -3.11 -29.12
C ARG A 71 2.57 -2.76 -28.57
N ARG A 72 3.48 -3.72 -28.63
CA ARG A 72 4.89 -3.56 -28.22
C ARG A 72 5.03 -2.94 -26.84
N VAL A 73 4.45 -3.58 -25.83
CA VAL A 73 4.66 -3.26 -24.41
C VAL A 73 5.58 -4.30 -23.77
N ARG A 74 6.25 -3.90 -22.68
CA ARG A 74 7.02 -4.78 -21.81
C ARG A 74 6.25 -4.98 -20.51
N VAL A 75 5.95 -6.22 -20.17
CA VAL A 75 5.08 -6.57 -19.05
C VAL A 75 5.85 -7.43 -18.05
N PRO A 76 5.78 -7.16 -16.73
CA PRO A 76 6.37 -8.01 -15.70
C PRO A 76 5.81 -9.44 -15.74
N THR A 77 6.68 -10.43 -15.58
CA THR A 77 6.27 -11.85 -15.54
C THR A 77 5.22 -12.13 -14.47
N SER A 78 5.38 -11.57 -13.27
CA SER A 78 4.42 -11.73 -12.17
C SER A 78 3.06 -11.08 -12.43
N ALA A 79 2.96 -10.19 -13.41
CA ALA A 79 1.68 -9.61 -13.82
C ALA A 79 0.93 -10.50 -14.81
N LEU A 80 1.64 -11.36 -15.54
CA LEU A 80 1.06 -12.30 -16.50
C LEU A 80 0.71 -13.64 -15.85
N PHE A 81 1.55 -14.10 -14.90
CA PHE A 81 1.46 -15.42 -14.31
C PHE A 81 1.27 -15.32 -12.78
N ASP A 82 0.27 -15.97 -12.26
CA ASP A 82 0.10 -16.12 -10.81
C ASP A 82 0.85 -17.38 -10.34
N ALA A 83 1.98 -17.15 -9.68
CA ALA A 83 2.83 -18.26 -9.21
C ALA A 83 2.19 -19.13 -8.10
N ALA A 84 1.10 -18.66 -7.46
CA ALA A 84 0.44 -19.38 -6.37
C ALA A 84 -0.67 -20.32 -6.86
N ASN A 85 -1.21 -20.08 -8.03
CA ASN A 85 -2.14 -21.02 -8.65
C ASN A 85 -1.33 -21.85 -9.66
N ASN A 86 -1.07 -23.12 -9.31
CA ASN A 86 -0.69 -24.16 -10.27
C ASN A 86 -1.87 -24.47 -11.22
N GLU A 87 -2.64 -23.46 -11.60
CA GLU A 87 -3.53 -23.59 -12.74
C GLU A 87 -2.63 -23.68 -13.98
N SER A 88 -2.20 -24.90 -14.26
CA SER A 88 -1.67 -25.29 -15.55
C SER A 88 -2.66 -24.79 -16.60
N PHE A 89 -2.19 -23.94 -17.49
CA PHE A 89 -2.85 -23.75 -18.77
C PHE A 89 -2.75 -25.11 -19.46
N GLU A 90 -3.82 -25.91 -19.36
CA GLU A 90 -3.82 -27.29 -19.89
C GLU A 90 -3.65 -27.35 -21.42
N ASP A 91 -3.60 -26.20 -22.12
CA ASP A 91 -3.54 -26.17 -23.58
C ASP A 91 -2.31 -25.44 -24.20
N GLU A 92 -1.34 -24.91 -23.42
CA GLU A 92 -0.19 -24.15 -23.99
C GLU A 92 1.16 -24.40 -23.27
N GLU A 93 1.46 -25.61 -22.82
CA GLU A 93 2.67 -25.89 -22.02
C GLU A 93 4.01 -25.50 -22.68
N GLU A 94 4.15 -25.63 -24.01
CA GLU A 94 5.38 -25.25 -24.71
C GLU A 94 5.57 -23.74 -24.85
N GLY A 95 4.47 -22.99 -25.03
CA GLY A 95 4.51 -21.53 -25.20
C GLY A 95 4.86 -20.81 -23.90
N GLU A 96 4.31 -21.25 -22.77
CA GLU A 96 4.52 -20.62 -21.45
C GLU A 96 5.96 -20.80 -20.94
N SER A 97 6.54 -22.00 -21.10
CA SER A 97 7.93 -22.29 -20.72
C SER A 97 8.92 -21.43 -21.48
N ASN A 98 8.70 -21.22 -22.78
CA ASN A 98 9.54 -20.37 -23.62
C ASN A 98 9.42 -18.89 -23.27
N ILE A 99 8.23 -18.41 -22.91
CA ILE A 99 8.01 -17.04 -22.43
C ILE A 99 8.74 -16.81 -21.10
N ARG A 100 8.65 -17.74 -20.15
CA ARG A 100 9.34 -17.65 -18.85
C ARG A 100 10.86 -17.65 -19.00
N LEU A 101 11.42 -18.51 -19.86
CA LEU A 101 12.85 -18.58 -20.13
C LEU A 101 13.38 -17.30 -20.81
N SER A 102 12.66 -16.75 -21.78
CA SER A 102 13.07 -15.51 -22.43
C SER A 102 12.98 -14.32 -21.49
N ALA A 103 11.98 -14.27 -20.62
CA ALA A 103 11.78 -13.22 -19.64
C ALA A 103 12.86 -13.22 -18.55
N ALA A 104 13.39 -14.38 -18.17
CA ALA A 104 14.49 -14.48 -17.21
C ALA A 104 15.74 -13.72 -17.68
N ASN A 105 15.99 -13.69 -18.99
CA ASN A 105 17.12 -12.98 -19.59
C ASN A 105 16.88 -11.46 -19.73
N GLU A 106 15.62 -10.99 -19.58
CA GLU A 106 15.22 -9.59 -19.74
C GLU A 106 14.82 -8.91 -18.42
N GLY A 107 15.36 -9.35 -17.28
CA GLY A 107 15.03 -8.77 -15.97
C GLY A 107 13.58 -9.07 -15.52
N GLY A 108 13.01 -10.22 -15.92
CA GLY A 108 11.64 -10.63 -15.60
C GLY A 108 10.57 -9.86 -16.37
N LEU A 109 10.93 -9.31 -17.51
CA LEU A 109 10.03 -8.62 -18.43
C LEU A 109 9.78 -9.49 -19.66
N VAL A 110 8.53 -9.55 -20.09
CA VAL A 110 8.14 -10.11 -21.40
C VAL A 110 8.02 -8.97 -22.37
N SER A 111 8.91 -8.92 -23.37
CA SER A 111 8.93 -7.89 -24.40
C SER A 111 8.00 -8.23 -25.57
N GLY A 112 7.54 -7.21 -26.30
CA GLY A 112 6.72 -7.37 -27.49
C GLY A 112 5.31 -7.87 -27.21
N CYS A 113 4.79 -7.66 -26.00
CA CYS A 113 3.42 -8.01 -25.67
C CYS A 113 2.42 -7.10 -26.39
N ALA A 114 1.28 -7.68 -26.76
CA ALA A 114 0.08 -6.97 -27.16
C ALA A 114 -1.06 -7.26 -26.18
N ILE A 115 -1.84 -6.24 -25.84
CA ILE A 115 -2.96 -6.31 -24.92
C ILE A 115 -4.20 -5.78 -25.63
N LYS A 116 -5.22 -6.62 -25.80
CA LYS A 116 -6.51 -6.24 -26.36
C LYS A 116 -7.49 -5.97 -25.23
N ILE A 117 -8.14 -4.82 -25.28
CA ILE A 117 -9.03 -4.31 -24.22
C ILE A 117 -10.42 -4.08 -24.82
N ASP A 118 -11.46 -4.55 -24.13
CA ASP A 118 -12.84 -4.12 -24.38
C ASP A 118 -13.01 -2.67 -23.89
N ALA A 119 -13.15 -1.73 -24.80
CA ALA A 119 -13.27 -0.31 -24.48
C ALA A 119 -14.58 0.05 -23.76
N ARG A 120 -15.62 -0.80 -23.84
CA ARG A 120 -16.92 -0.59 -23.21
C ARG A 120 -16.94 -1.08 -21.77
N ASN A 121 -16.46 -2.32 -21.57
CA ASN A 121 -16.53 -3.00 -20.27
C ASN A 121 -15.26 -2.81 -19.44
N GLY A 122 -14.18 -2.36 -20.06
CA GLY A 122 -12.89 -2.13 -19.39
C GLY A 122 -12.19 -3.42 -18.94
N VAL A 123 -12.37 -4.49 -19.72
CA VAL A 123 -11.83 -5.83 -19.42
C VAL A 123 -10.78 -6.19 -20.47
N ILE A 124 -9.74 -6.88 -20.06
CA ILE A 124 -8.71 -7.43 -20.96
C ILE A 124 -9.33 -8.61 -21.69
N LEU A 125 -9.41 -8.52 -23.02
CA LEU A 125 -9.95 -9.57 -23.90
C LEU A 125 -8.90 -10.63 -24.22
N ASP A 126 -7.65 -10.19 -24.41
CA ASP A 126 -6.54 -11.08 -24.74
C ASP A 126 -5.18 -10.43 -24.42
N VAL A 127 -4.17 -11.27 -24.18
CA VAL A 127 -2.77 -10.87 -24.00
C VAL A 127 -1.91 -11.89 -24.74
N TRP A 128 -1.04 -11.44 -25.65
CA TRP A 128 -0.14 -12.34 -26.40
C TRP A 128 1.19 -11.68 -26.68
N ARG A 129 2.18 -12.45 -27.05
CA ARG A 129 3.46 -11.95 -27.58
C ARG A 129 3.36 -11.82 -29.09
N GLU A 130 3.66 -10.64 -29.62
CA GLU A 130 3.83 -10.48 -31.06
C GLU A 130 5.16 -11.14 -31.47
N SER A 131 5.10 -12.04 -32.44
CA SER A 131 6.30 -12.67 -32.99
C SER A 131 7.21 -11.63 -33.63
N GLY A 132 8.47 -11.60 -33.22
CA GLY A 132 9.53 -10.95 -33.96
C GLY A 132 9.70 -11.62 -35.35
N ASP A 133 10.70 -11.25 -36.12
CA ASP A 133 11.05 -11.67 -37.50
C ASP A 133 10.94 -13.19 -37.86
N ASP A 134 10.49 -14.03 -36.92
CA ASP A 134 10.37 -15.49 -37.08
C ASP A 134 9.08 -15.97 -37.75
N GLY A 135 8.36 -15.13 -38.49
CA GLY A 135 7.29 -15.57 -39.40
C GLY A 135 5.97 -15.93 -38.72
N GLY A 136 5.75 -15.53 -37.47
CA GLY A 136 4.45 -15.68 -36.80
C GLY A 136 3.41 -14.78 -37.48
N LYS A 137 2.20 -15.32 -37.66
CA LYS A 137 1.08 -14.58 -38.22
C LYS A 137 0.76 -13.37 -37.35
N GLU A 138 0.95 -12.15 -37.85
CA GLU A 138 0.31 -10.97 -37.24
C GLU A 138 -1.19 -11.25 -37.20
N LYS A 139 -1.80 -11.12 -36.00
CA LYS A 139 -3.26 -11.14 -35.93
C LYS A 139 -3.75 -9.93 -36.73
N GLU A 140 -4.56 -10.17 -37.74
CA GLU A 140 -5.12 -9.11 -38.60
C GLU A 140 -5.81 -8.04 -37.74
N GLU A 141 -5.63 -6.78 -38.13
CA GLU A 141 -6.32 -5.66 -37.48
C GLU A 141 -7.81 -5.75 -37.83
N GLU A 142 -8.63 -5.78 -36.79
CA GLU A 142 -10.09 -5.71 -36.99
C GLU A 142 -10.48 -4.28 -37.38
N LYS A 143 -11.40 -4.11 -38.31
CA LYS A 143 -11.81 -2.79 -38.86
C LYS A 143 -12.20 -1.75 -37.80
N ASP A 144 -12.61 -2.21 -36.60
CA ASP A 144 -13.12 -1.36 -35.52
C ASP A 144 -12.19 -1.35 -34.28
N GLU A 145 -10.92 -1.68 -34.45
CA GLU A 145 -9.91 -1.72 -33.39
C GLU A 145 -9.01 -0.50 -33.44
N LEU A 146 -8.84 0.21 -32.31
CA LEU A 146 -7.83 1.24 -32.15
C LEU A 146 -6.50 0.59 -31.76
N VAL A 147 -5.52 0.63 -32.67
CA VAL A 147 -4.19 0.10 -32.40
C VAL A 147 -3.24 1.22 -32.00
N VAL A 148 -2.60 1.08 -30.84
CA VAL A 148 -1.62 2.03 -30.30
C VAL A 148 -0.29 1.33 -30.08
N ASP A 149 0.73 1.76 -30.81
CA ASP A 149 2.09 1.31 -30.64
C ASP A 149 2.74 2.01 -29.45
N CYS A 150 3.13 1.24 -28.44
CA CYS A 150 3.74 1.72 -27.21
C CYS A 150 5.29 1.71 -27.25
N GLU A 151 5.90 1.39 -28.40
CA GLU A 151 7.35 1.51 -28.64
C GLU A 151 8.21 0.77 -27.57
N ASN A 152 7.79 -0.40 -27.12
CA ASN A 152 8.44 -1.22 -26.09
C ASN A 152 8.58 -0.51 -24.72
N CYS A 153 7.67 0.39 -24.35
CA CYS A 153 7.67 0.95 -23.02
C CYS A 153 7.19 -0.07 -21.96
N LEU A 154 7.55 0.20 -20.71
CA LEU A 154 7.16 -0.61 -19.58
C LEU A 154 5.68 -0.38 -19.25
N LEU A 155 4.97 -1.46 -18.98
CA LEU A 155 3.59 -1.47 -18.53
C LEU A 155 3.51 -2.36 -17.28
N VAL A 156 3.02 -1.80 -16.17
CA VAL A 156 2.87 -2.51 -14.90
C VAL A 156 1.40 -2.48 -14.45
N PRO A 157 0.93 -3.46 -13.66
CA PRO A 157 -0.41 -3.36 -13.07
C PRO A 157 -0.56 -2.10 -12.22
N CYS A 158 -1.77 -1.57 -12.12
CA CYS A 158 -2.08 -0.58 -11.10
C CYS A 158 -1.87 -1.13 -9.69
N PHE A 159 -1.61 -0.23 -8.74
CA PHE A 159 -1.21 -0.56 -7.39
C PHE A 159 -2.40 -0.86 -6.48
N LEU A 160 -2.17 -1.74 -5.52
CA LEU A 160 -3.03 -1.91 -4.36
C LEU A 160 -2.18 -1.67 -3.13
N ASP A 161 -2.48 -0.60 -2.43
CA ASP A 161 -1.82 -0.24 -1.17
C ASP A 161 -2.51 -0.97 -0.03
N ALA A 162 -1.87 -2.03 0.47
CA ALA A 162 -2.46 -2.91 1.45
C ALA A 162 -2.38 -2.36 2.89
N HIS A 163 -1.64 -1.27 3.12
CA HIS A 163 -1.46 -0.67 4.44
C HIS A 163 -1.03 0.80 4.34
N THR A 164 -1.89 1.71 4.79
CA THR A 164 -1.58 3.14 4.85
C THR A 164 -2.41 3.86 5.92
N HIS A 165 -2.09 5.15 6.18
CA HIS A 165 -2.75 6.01 7.17
C HIS A 165 -3.20 7.32 6.55
N LEU A 166 -4.42 7.36 5.99
CA LEU A 166 -4.95 8.56 5.32
C LEU A 166 -5.44 9.65 6.28
N ILE A 167 -5.74 9.32 7.53
CA ILE A 167 -6.33 10.26 8.50
C ILE A 167 -5.27 11.19 9.10
N LYS A 168 -4.14 10.64 9.50
CA LYS A 168 -3.04 11.38 10.15
C LYS A 168 -1.96 11.88 9.18
N THR A 169 -2.15 11.69 7.87
CA THR A 169 -1.21 12.09 6.82
C THR A 169 -0.97 13.60 6.74
N HIS A 170 0.15 14.02 6.17
CA HIS A 170 0.52 15.42 5.93
C HIS A 170 0.48 16.32 7.17
N THR A 171 1.01 15.85 8.28
CA THR A 171 1.05 16.54 9.58
C THR A 171 2.46 16.85 10.06
N VAL A 172 3.49 16.36 9.36
CA VAL A 172 4.90 16.43 9.79
C VAL A 172 5.37 17.87 10.06
N GLU A 173 4.91 18.80 9.25
CA GLU A 173 5.33 20.19 9.39
C GLU A 173 4.80 20.84 10.67
N ARG A 174 3.68 20.44 11.21
CA ARG A 174 3.09 21.03 12.41
C ARG A 174 3.39 20.27 13.70
N CYS A 175 3.83 19.02 13.60
CA CYS A 175 4.26 18.22 14.74
C CYS A 175 5.40 17.28 14.34
N ARG A 176 6.62 17.75 14.46
CA ARG A 176 7.79 16.99 14.09
C ARG A 176 8.19 16.06 15.22
N ASN A 177 8.34 14.76 14.94
CA ASN A 177 8.87 13.78 15.89
C ASN A 177 10.31 14.14 16.31
N PRO A 178 10.56 14.46 17.57
CA PRO A 178 11.86 15.00 18.00
C PRO A 178 12.99 13.97 17.98
N THR A 179 12.71 12.70 18.23
CA THR A 179 13.72 11.64 18.26
C THR A 179 13.64 10.67 17.09
N GLY A 180 12.53 10.69 16.35
CA GLY A 180 12.22 9.71 15.31
C GLY A 180 11.79 8.35 15.87
N SER A 181 11.55 8.24 17.19
CA SER A 181 11.12 7.00 17.83
C SER A 181 9.59 6.82 17.80
N ILE A 182 9.12 5.58 17.92
CA ILE A 182 7.69 5.23 17.99
C ILE A 182 6.99 5.93 19.18
N PRO A 183 7.55 5.95 20.43
CA PRO A 183 6.90 6.65 21.54
C PRO A 183 6.69 8.13 21.30
N ASP A 184 7.66 8.82 20.67
CA ASP A 184 7.56 10.26 20.41
C ASP A 184 6.64 10.54 19.21
N ALA A 185 6.58 9.66 18.19
CA ALA A 185 5.60 9.74 17.13
C ALA A 185 4.17 9.65 17.70
N LEU A 186 3.91 8.69 18.60
CA LEU A 186 2.62 8.58 19.29
C LEU A 186 2.31 9.82 20.13
N GLY A 187 3.31 10.39 20.81
CA GLY A 187 3.16 11.64 21.56
C GLY A 187 2.73 12.80 20.65
N CYS A 188 3.35 12.93 19.49
CA CYS A 188 2.98 13.91 18.47
C CYS A 188 1.55 13.69 17.94
N GLU A 189 1.17 12.45 17.66
CA GLU A 189 -0.17 12.11 17.18
C GLU A 189 -1.24 12.52 18.19
N LEU A 190 -1.06 12.15 19.46
CA LEU A 190 -2.00 12.51 20.53
C LEU A 190 -2.11 14.04 20.74
N ALA A 191 -1.01 14.76 20.59
CA ALA A 191 -0.99 16.22 20.69
C ALA A 191 -1.67 16.91 19.49
N ASP A 192 -1.60 16.32 18.30
CA ASP A 192 -2.18 16.86 17.07
C ASP A 192 -3.66 16.49 16.87
N GLN A 193 -4.11 15.36 17.41
CA GLN A 193 -5.45 14.81 17.22
C GLN A 193 -6.60 15.80 17.51
N PRO A 194 -6.53 16.70 18.52
CA PRO A 194 -7.59 17.70 18.74
C PRO A 194 -7.83 18.62 17.56
N ARG A 195 -6.81 18.86 16.70
CA ARG A 195 -6.89 19.75 15.53
C ARG A 195 -7.55 19.07 14.33
N TRP A 196 -7.67 17.76 14.32
CA TRP A 196 -8.19 17.03 13.16
C TRP A 196 -9.63 17.42 12.82
N MET A 197 -10.39 17.88 13.82
CA MET A 197 -11.77 18.33 13.66
C MET A 197 -11.92 19.82 13.35
N ASP A 198 -10.83 20.60 13.30
CA ASP A 198 -10.90 22.02 13.00
C ASP A 198 -11.41 22.23 11.57
N VAL A 199 -12.43 23.07 11.43
CA VAL A 199 -12.95 23.49 10.12
C VAL A 199 -12.12 24.68 9.63
N GLN A 200 -11.37 24.47 8.56
CA GLN A 200 -10.45 25.48 8.03
C GLN A 200 -10.99 26.21 6.81
N ASP A 201 -11.98 25.65 6.12
CA ASP A 201 -12.65 26.29 4.99
C ASP A 201 -14.16 26.36 5.26
N GLU A 202 -14.64 27.55 5.59
CA GLU A 202 -16.06 27.80 5.86
C GLU A 202 -16.98 27.49 4.66
N ARG A 203 -16.46 27.54 3.43
CA ARG A 203 -17.25 27.26 2.22
C ARG A 203 -17.51 25.78 2.04
N THR A 204 -16.51 24.96 2.28
CA THR A 204 -16.63 23.50 2.12
C THR A 204 -17.02 22.79 3.41
N MET A 205 -16.90 23.46 4.56
CA MET A 205 -17.13 22.90 5.90
C MET A 205 -16.32 21.61 6.14
N LYS A 206 -15.24 21.40 5.41
CA LYS A 206 -14.36 20.24 5.60
C LYS A 206 -13.47 20.43 6.81
N THR A 207 -13.33 19.36 7.58
CA THR A 207 -12.38 19.33 8.69
C THR A 207 -10.95 19.23 8.18
N ASP A 208 -9.98 19.51 9.03
CA ASP A 208 -8.57 19.41 8.73
C ASP A 208 -8.18 18.02 8.20
N PHE A 209 -8.60 16.95 8.89
CA PHE A 209 -8.29 15.60 8.42
C PHE A 209 -8.98 15.26 7.10
N GLU A 210 -10.21 15.75 6.82
CA GLU A 210 -10.87 15.53 5.52
C GLU A 210 -10.11 16.16 4.36
N ARG A 211 -9.56 17.35 4.55
CA ARG A 211 -8.75 18.01 3.51
C ARG A 211 -7.50 17.20 3.20
N ARG A 212 -6.79 16.75 4.25
CA ARG A 212 -5.58 15.94 4.12
C ARG A 212 -5.88 14.55 3.51
N PHE A 213 -6.98 13.94 3.91
CA PHE A 213 -7.49 12.69 3.34
C PHE A 213 -7.77 12.83 1.83
N ASP A 214 -8.49 13.89 1.44
CA ASP A 214 -8.80 14.16 0.03
C ASP A 214 -7.52 14.39 -0.80
N PHE A 215 -6.56 15.10 -0.25
CA PHE A 215 -5.25 15.33 -0.87
C PHE A 215 -4.50 14.01 -1.09
N ALA A 216 -4.42 13.18 -0.06
CA ALA A 216 -3.77 11.88 -0.08
C ALA A 216 -4.40 10.92 -1.11
N VAL A 217 -5.73 10.85 -1.14
CA VAL A 217 -6.45 10.05 -2.13
C VAL A 217 -6.15 10.51 -3.55
N ARG A 218 -6.14 11.82 -3.82
CA ARG A 218 -5.79 12.34 -5.16
C ARG A 218 -4.36 12.01 -5.54
N SER A 219 -3.41 12.10 -4.60
CA SER A 219 -2.02 11.67 -4.82
C SER A 219 -1.93 10.19 -5.18
N ALA A 220 -2.58 9.33 -4.40
CA ALA A 220 -2.62 7.89 -4.66
C ALA A 220 -3.25 7.55 -6.04
N LEU A 221 -4.33 8.26 -6.40
CA LEU A 221 -4.97 8.10 -7.71
C LEU A 221 -4.05 8.53 -8.85
N TYR A 222 -3.34 9.64 -8.71
CA TYR A 222 -2.36 10.09 -9.70
C TYR A 222 -1.28 9.04 -9.93
N TYR A 223 -0.77 8.46 -8.87
CA TYR A 223 0.25 7.42 -8.95
C TYR A 223 -0.24 6.06 -9.45
N GLY A 224 -1.55 5.85 -9.54
CA GLY A 224 -2.13 4.64 -10.13
C GLY A 224 -2.69 3.63 -9.12
N ALA A 225 -3.01 4.05 -7.90
CA ALA A 225 -3.70 3.19 -6.94
C ALA A 225 -5.12 2.86 -7.41
N ILE A 226 -5.52 1.59 -7.27
CA ILE A 226 -6.88 1.07 -7.54
C ILE A 226 -7.49 0.36 -6.32
N GLY A 227 -6.72 0.17 -5.28
CA GLY A 227 -7.14 -0.34 -3.99
C GLY A 227 -6.28 0.29 -2.90
N ILE A 228 -6.91 0.72 -1.81
CA ILE A 228 -6.25 1.35 -0.68
C ILE A 228 -6.86 0.77 0.59
N ARG A 229 -6.04 0.22 1.48
CA ARG A 229 -6.43 -0.15 2.84
C ARG A 229 -5.83 0.84 3.81
N THR A 230 -6.67 1.67 4.43
CA THR A 230 -6.25 2.68 5.39
C THR A 230 -6.64 2.32 6.80
N HIS A 231 -5.77 2.61 7.76
CA HIS A 231 -6.14 2.58 9.16
C HIS A 231 -7.02 3.79 9.48
N LEU A 232 -8.10 3.55 10.23
CA LEU A 232 -9.05 4.58 10.65
C LEU A 232 -8.60 5.15 11.99
N ASP A 233 -7.49 5.91 11.94
CA ASP A 233 -6.90 6.55 13.10
C ASP A 233 -7.94 7.47 13.79
N GLY A 234 -7.93 7.51 15.12
CA GLY A 234 -8.92 8.24 15.91
C GLY A 234 -10.19 7.44 16.25
N THR A 235 -10.47 6.32 15.57
CA THR A 235 -11.61 5.45 15.98
C THR A 235 -11.36 4.72 17.28
N ASN A 236 -10.10 4.55 17.67
CA ASN A 236 -9.67 3.98 18.95
C ASN A 236 -9.76 4.96 20.13
N ASN A 237 -10.11 6.22 19.88
CA ASN A 237 -10.37 7.18 20.94
C ASN A 237 -11.81 6.97 21.47
N LEU A 238 -11.94 6.11 22.46
CA LEU A 238 -13.23 5.71 23.03
C LEU A 238 -13.96 6.86 23.73
N GLU A 239 -13.23 7.90 24.16
CA GLU A 239 -13.80 9.08 24.84
C GLU A 239 -14.30 10.12 23.82
N ASN A 240 -13.65 10.23 22.65
CA ASN A 240 -14.03 11.18 21.61
C ASN A 240 -14.92 10.53 20.54
N LYS A 241 -16.19 10.30 20.92
CA LYS A 241 -17.19 9.73 20.00
C LYS A 241 -17.42 10.60 18.76
N ILE A 242 -17.29 11.92 18.88
CA ILE A 242 -17.50 12.87 17.78
C ILE A 242 -16.45 12.66 16.69
N LEU A 243 -15.18 12.55 17.04
CA LEU A 243 -14.10 12.25 16.09
C LEU A 243 -14.32 10.88 15.46
N ARG A 244 -14.60 9.86 16.28
CA ARG A 244 -14.83 8.49 15.79
C ARG A 244 -15.94 8.44 14.74
N ASP A 245 -17.09 9.01 15.06
CA ASP A 245 -18.27 8.96 14.19
C ASP A 245 -18.02 9.78 12.90
N LYS A 246 -17.28 10.88 12.99
CA LYS A 246 -16.89 11.69 11.81
C LYS A 246 -15.90 10.95 10.92
N VAL A 247 -14.95 10.20 11.48
CA VAL A 247 -14.01 9.37 10.71
C VAL A 247 -14.77 8.31 9.91
N PHE A 248 -15.73 7.61 10.54
CA PHE A 248 -16.56 6.64 9.82
C PHE A 248 -17.44 7.28 8.73
N GLU A 249 -18.04 8.44 9.00
CA GLU A 249 -18.84 9.18 8.01
C GLU A 249 -18.01 9.49 6.76
N VAL A 250 -16.83 10.11 6.97
CA VAL A 250 -15.94 10.51 5.88
C VAL A 250 -15.45 9.31 5.10
N PHE A 251 -15.01 8.27 5.80
CA PHE A 251 -14.56 7.02 5.19
C PHE A 251 -15.65 6.38 4.32
N ALA A 252 -16.86 6.19 4.86
CA ALA A 252 -17.96 5.56 4.13
C ALA A 252 -18.35 6.37 2.87
N ARG A 253 -18.42 7.68 2.99
CA ARG A 253 -18.70 8.58 1.87
C ARG A 253 -17.62 8.47 0.80
N LYS A 254 -16.35 8.52 1.17
CA LYS A 254 -15.22 8.43 0.24
C LYS A 254 -15.09 7.06 -0.42
N ARG A 255 -15.33 6.00 0.33
CA ARG A 255 -15.36 4.63 -0.21
C ARG A 255 -16.38 4.49 -1.33
N ASN A 256 -17.61 4.96 -1.10
CA ASN A 256 -18.69 4.87 -2.09
C ASN A 256 -18.38 5.75 -3.31
N GLU A 257 -17.93 6.99 -3.10
CA GLU A 257 -17.53 7.90 -4.16
C GLU A 257 -16.45 7.28 -5.06
N LEU A 258 -15.38 6.74 -4.47
CA LEU A 258 -14.26 6.16 -5.21
C LEU A 258 -14.66 4.92 -6.01
N LEU A 259 -15.47 4.05 -5.40
CA LEU A 259 -15.92 2.83 -6.05
C LEU A 259 -16.83 3.14 -7.25
N GLU A 260 -17.79 4.04 -7.07
CA GLU A 260 -18.78 4.39 -8.10
C GLU A 260 -18.15 5.21 -9.24
N THR A 261 -17.37 6.24 -8.90
CA THR A 261 -16.86 7.20 -9.90
C THR A 261 -15.57 6.75 -10.56
N ARG A 262 -14.70 6.08 -9.83
CA ARG A 262 -13.33 5.72 -10.26
C ARG A 262 -13.09 4.21 -10.33
N GLY A 263 -13.95 3.40 -9.75
CA GLY A 263 -13.75 1.96 -9.61
C GLY A 263 -12.55 1.60 -8.71
N VAL A 264 -12.26 2.46 -7.73
CA VAL A 264 -11.17 2.30 -6.77
C VAL A 264 -11.75 1.81 -5.46
N TYR A 265 -11.14 0.79 -4.89
CA TYR A 265 -11.56 0.17 -3.64
C TYR A 265 -10.89 0.87 -2.45
N LEU A 266 -11.68 1.18 -1.42
CA LEU A 266 -11.18 1.70 -0.16
C LEU A 266 -11.63 0.79 0.98
N GLN A 267 -10.68 0.25 1.75
CA GLN A 267 -10.89 -0.53 2.96
C GLN A 267 -10.41 0.24 4.17
N GLY A 268 -11.09 0.08 5.31
CA GLY A 268 -10.73 0.68 6.58
C GLY A 268 -10.35 -0.37 7.62
N VAL A 269 -9.38 -0.08 8.47
CA VAL A 269 -9.00 -0.93 9.60
C VAL A 269 -9.21 -0.17 10.90
N CYS A 270 -10.01 -0.73 11.80
CA CYS A 270 -10.24 -0.20 13.13
C CYS A 270 -9.30 -0.87 14.12
N ASN A 271 -8.28 -0.16 14.58
CA ASN A 271 -7.30 -0.69 15.52
C ASN A 271 -7.66 -0.38 16.96
N LEU A 272 -7.52 -1.36 17.83
CA LEU A 272 -7.55 -1.21 19.28
C LEU A 272 -6.20 -1.67 19.84
N PHE A 273 -5.75 -1.11 20.97
CA PHE A 273 -4.55 -1.62 21.63
C PHE A 273 -4.79 -3.08 22.07
N LEU A 274 -3.88 -3.99 21.74
CA LEU A 274 -4.11 -5.44 21.86
C LEU A 274 -4.64 -5.90 23.24
N PRO A 275 -4.13 -5.46 24.40
CA PRO A 275 -4.65 -5.81 25.71
C PRO A 275 -6.13 -5.46 25.92
N LEU A 276 -6.63 -4.39 25.29
CA LEU A 276 -8.02 -3.95 25.42
C LEU A 276 -9.02 -4.94 24.81
N TRP A 277 -8.58 -5.82 23.93
CA TRP A 277 -9.42 -6.93 23.45
C TRP A 277 -9.78 -7.94 24.55
N SER A 278 -9.09 -7.90 25.69
CA SER A 278 -9.45 -8.70 26.88
C SER A 278 -10.36 -7.97 27.87
N GLU A 279 -10.78 -6.75 27.56
CA GLU A 279 -11.78 -5.98 28.32
C GLU A 279 -13.14 -6.12 27.59
N PRO A 280 -14.05 -7.01 28.04
CA PRO A 280 -15.21 -7.42 27.25
C PRO A 280 -16.13 -6.28 26.83
N GLU A 281 -16.38 -5.30 27.72
CA GLU A 281 -17.26 -4.16 27.44
C GLU A 281 -16.68 -3.26 26.34
N ILE A 282 -15.38 -2.97 26.40
CA ILE A 282 -14.65 -2.17 25.42
C ILE A 282 -14.60 -2.91 24.08
N ALA A 283 -14.17 -4.16 24.10
CA ALA A 283 -13.96 -4.96 22.90
C ALA A 283 -15.27 -5.19 22.13
N ASP A 284 -16.36 -5.51 22.82
CA ASP A 284 -17.65 -5.75 22.17
C ASP A 284 -18.25 -4.46 21.59
N GLU A 285 -18.23 -3.35 22.33
CA GLU A 285 -18.68 -2.05 21.81
C GLU A 285 -17.87 -1.64 20.57
N PHE A 286 -16.55 -1.74 20.65
CA PHE A 286 -15.66 -1.37 19.54
C PHE A 286 -15.89 -2.23 18.30
N ALA A 287 -15.91 -3.56 18.46
CA ALA A 287 -16.17 -4.47 17.36
C ALA A 287 -17.56 -4.29 16.75
N LYS A 288 -18.58 -4.02 17.57
CA LYS A 288 -19.95 -3.76 17.12
C LYS A 288 -20.04 -2.47 16.29
N VAL A 289 -19.38 -1.40 16.72
CA VAL A 289 -19.35 -0.13 15.97
C VAL A 289 -18.60 -0.31 14.64
N ALA A 290 -17.47 -1.00 14.64
CA ALA A 290 -16.74 -1.31 13.41
C ALA A 290 -17.59 -2.14 12.44
N ALA A 291 -18.27 -3.17 12.94
CA ALA A 291 -19.16 -4.03 12.16
C ALA A 291 -20.37 -3.28 11.57
N ALA A 292 -20.92 -2.31 12.30
CA ALA A 292 -22.02 -1.48 11.80
C ALA A 292 -21.63 -0.60 10.60
N ASN A 293 -20.32 -0.33 10.43
CA ASN A 293 -19.76 0.43 9.32
C ASN A 293 -19.17 -0.45 8.20
N ASN A 294 -19.25 -1.78 8.37
CA ASN A 294 -18.85 -2.74 7.37
C ASN A 294 -20.02 -3.05 6.43
N ASP A 295 -20.05 -2.43 5.27
CA ASP A 295 -21.05 -2.74 4.25
C ASP A 295 -20.50 -3.66 3.17
N ASP A 296 -21.38 -4.49 2.60
CA ASP A 296 -21.00 -5.52 1.65
C ASP A 296 -20.74 -5.03 0.22
N LYS A 297 -20.97 -3.73 -0.08
CA LYS A 297 -20.91 -3.22 -1.47
C LYS A 297 -19.50 -3.26 -2.08
N GLY A 298 -18.45 -3.26 -1.25
CA GLY A 298 -17.06 -3.31 -1.71
C GLY A 298 -16.29 -4.56 -1.24
N GLY A 299 -16.97 -5.58 -0.72
CA GLY A 299 -16.32 -6.71 -0.03
C GLY A 299 -16.06 -6.38 1.44
N ASP A 300 -14.94 -6.84 2.00
CA ASP A 300 -14.53 -6.57 3.38
C ASP A 300 -14.15 -5.09 3.53
N SER A 301 -15.12 -4.20 3.72
CA SER A 301 -14.89 -2.75 3.69
C SER A 301 -14.29 -2.21 4.99
N VAL A 302 -14.58 -2.85 6.14
CA VAL A 302 -13.98 -2.53 7.44
C VAL A 302 -13.47 -3.80 8.10
N LEU A 303 -12.23 -3.75 8.60
CA LEU A 303 -11.54 -4.83 9.30
C LEU A 303 -11.35 -4.45 10.77
N LEU A 304 -11.22 -5.46 11.63
CA LEU A 304 -10.71 -5.27 12.98
C LEU A 304 -9.19 -5.36 12.98
N GLY A 305 -8.55 -4.60 13.86
CA GLY A 305 -7.11 -4.60 13.99
C GLY A 305 -6.64 -4.40 15.42
N ALA A 306 -5.34 -4.50 15.60
CA ALA A 306 -4.69 -4.22 16.87
C ALA A 306 -3.34 -3.55 16.68
N TYR A 307 -2.98 -2.69 17.66
CA TYR A 307 -1.59 -2.31 17.88
C TYR A 307 -1.01 -3.24 18.94
N CYS A 308 -0.03 -4.06 18.54
CA CYS A 308 0.59 -5.03 19.45
C CYS A 308 1.72 -4.42 20.28
N GLY A 309 2.28 -3.29 19.86
CA GLY A 309 3.22 -2.46 20.61
C GLY A 309 4.34 -3.25 21.28
N VAL A 310 4.37 -3.18 22.62
CA VAL A 310 5.35 -3.88 23.45
C VAL A 310 4.82 -5.23 24.01
N VAL A 311 3.68 -5.69 23.55
CA VAL A 311 3.10 -6.98 23.94
C VAL A 311 3.97 -8.08 23.34
N GLY A 312 4.35 -9.05 24.16
CA GLY A 312 5.26 -10.12 23.73
C GLY A 312 6.75 -9.88 24.05
N ARG A 313 7.09 -8.79 24.76
CA ARG A 313 8.46 -8.61 25.26
C ARG A 313 8.80 -9.70 26.27
N GLY A 314 9.93 -10.36 26.03
CA GLY A 314 10.63 -11.18 27.01
C GLY A 314 10.39 -12.68 26.91
N GLU A 315 9.33 -13.17 26.25
CA GLU A 315 9.13 -14.61 26.05
C GLU A 315 8.48 -14.87 24.71
N THR A 316 9.06 -15.78 23.94
CA THR A 316 8.59 -16.21 22.61
C THR A 316 7.24 -16.91 22.67
N ASN A 317 6.78 -17.30 23.86
CA ASN A 317 5.54 -18.00 24.10
C ASN A 317 4.79 -17.34 25.26
N ASN A 318 4.16 -16.22 24.97
CA ASN A 318 3.44 -15.44 25.97
C ASN A 318 1.96 -15.84 25.98
N ASP A 319 1.54 -16.56 27.03
CA ASP A 319 0.16 -16.98 27.23
C ASP A 319 -0.82 -15.81 27.29
N GLU A 320 -0.38 -14.69 27.84
CA GLU A 320 -1.17 -13.47 27.90
C GLU A 320 -1.38 -12.89 26.50
N ALA A 321 -0.34 -12.79 25.68
CA ALA A 321 -0.46 -12.34 24.30
C ALA A 321 -1.39 -13.26 23.49
N ARG A 322 -1.26 -14.58 23.65
CA ARG A 322 -2.19 -15.54 23.02
C ARG A 322 -3.63 -15.34 23.45
N LYS A 323 -3.88 -15.08 24.72
CA LYS A 323 -5.22 -14.78 25.24
C LYS A 323 -5.80 -13.53 24.58
N HIS A 324 -5.02 -12.44 24.48
CA HIS A 324 -5.48 -11.21 23.82
C HIS A 324 -5.81 -11.44 22.34
N PHE A 325 -4.98 -12.18 21.61
CA PHE A 325 -5.25 -12.53 20.21
C PHE A 325 -6.51 -13.40 20.06
N ARG A 326 -6.71 -14.41 20.92
CA ARG A 326 -7.93 -15.22 20.89
C ARG A 326 -9.18 -14.39 21.09
N ASN A 327 -9.14 -13.40 21.98
CA ASN A 327 -10.26 -12.49 22.18
C ASN A 327 -10.53 -11.65 20.93
N LEU A 328 -9.50 -11.05 20.31
CA LEU A 328 -9.63 -10.36 19.04
C LEU A 328 -10.27 -11.27 17.99
N PHE A 329 -9.77 -12.50 17.84
CA PHE A 329 -10.30 -13.47 16.88
C PHE A 329 -11.75 -13.86 17.18
N SER A 330 -12.10 -13.99 18.45
CA SER A 330 -13.46 -14.31 18.86
C SER A 330 -14.45 -13.20 18.48
N TYR A 331 -14.08 -11.92 18.68
CA TYR A 331 -14.89 -10.80 18.24
C TYR A 331 -14.95 -10.67 16.71
N ALA A 332 -13.82 -10.83 16.02
CA ALA A 332 -13.78 -10.83 14.56
C ALA A 332 -14.65 -11.95 13.98
N ASN A 333 -14.58 -13.15 14.55
CA ASN A 333 -15.41 -14.28 14.15
C ASN A 333 -16.91 -14.04 14.46
N LYS A 334 -17.22 -13.47 15.62
CA LYS A 334 -18.60 -13.12 16.04
C LYS A 334 -19.26 -12.17 15.04
N TYR A 335 -18.53 -11.17 14.58
CA TYR A 335 -19.03 -10.15 13.66
C TYR A 335 -18.68 -10.41 12.18
N ALA A 336 -18.11 -11.58 11.85
CA ALA A 336 -17.69 -11.98 10.51
C ALA A 336 -16.80 -10.93 9.82
N MET A 337 -15.77 -10.45 10.54
CA MET A 337 -14.82 -9.44 10.08
C MET A 337 -13.44 -10.04 9.86
N ASN A 338 -12.70 -9.50 8.91
CA ASN A 338 -11.29 -9.80 8.69
C ASN A 338 -10.39 -9.01 9.64
N ILE A 339 -9.12 -9.36 9.68
CA ILE A 339 -8.16 -8.84 10.64
C ILE A 339 -6.93 -8.27 9.95
N ASP A 340 -6.46 -7.12 10.44
CA ASP A 340 -5.18 -6.51 10.08
C ASP A 340 -4.51 -5.94 11.35
N VAL A 341 -3.34 -6.44 11.71
CA VAL A 341 -2.66 -6.08 12.96
C VAL A 341 -1.28 -5.47 12.70
N HIS A 342 -0.95 -4.39 13.44
CA HIS A 342 0.42 -3.92 13.57
C HIS A 342 1.12 -4.81 14.59
N ILE A 343 2.08 -5.60 14.15
CA ILE A 343 2.72 -6.62 14.97
C ILE A 343 4.23 -6.61 14.78
N ASP A 344 4.95 -6.77 15.87
CA ASP A 344 6.42 -6.85 15.89
C ASP A 344 7.12 -5.69 15.17
N GLU A 345 6.52 -4.48 15.21
CA GLU A 345 7.11 -3.24 14.71
C GLU A 345 8.18 -2.72 15.67
N THR A 346 9.22 -3.49 15.87
CA THR A 346 10.30 -3.19 16.81
C THR A 346 11.60 -3.85 16.39
N ASN A 347 12.72 -3.32 16.86
CA ASN A 347 14.05 -3.89 16.76
C ASN A 347 14.47 -4.67 18.01
N ASP A 348 13.53 -5.00 18.89
CA ASP A 348 13.80 -5.84 20.06
C ASP A 348 13.79 -7.32 19.65
N PRO A 349 14.94 -8.03 19.71
CA PRO A 349 15.01 -9.44 19.34
C PRO A 349 14.23 -10.37 20.29
N ASN A 350 13.79 -9.85 21.45
CA ASN A 350 12.93 -10.61 22.37
C ASN A 350 11.45 -10.51 22.00
N CYS A 351 11.06 -9.70 21.02
CA CYS A 351 9.68 -9.59 20.55
C CYS A 351 9.45 -10.56 19.39
N CYS A 352 8.46 -11.44 19.53
CA CYS A 352 7.97 -12.32 18.49
C CYS A 352 6.47 -12.60 18.71
N ALA A 353 5.68 -11.53 18.75
CA ALA A 353 4.22 -11.61 18.94
C ALA A 353 3.54 -12.33 17.77
N VAL A 354 4.13 -12.30 16.56
CA VAL A 354 3.64 -13.03 15.39
C VAL A 354 3.51 -14.53 15.66
N LEU A 355 4.45 -15.12 16.39
CA LEU A 355 4.37 -16.54 16.77
C LEU A 355 3.15 -16.79 17.67
N SER A 356 2.97 -15.97 18.72
CA SER A 356 1.80 -16.07 19.63
C SER A 356 0.48 -15.84 18.90
N CYS A 357 0.44 -14.93 17.92
CA CYS A 357 -0.72 -14.66 17.08
C CYS A 357 -1.13 -15.88 16.26
N LEU A 358 -0.19 -16.48 15.53
CA LEU A 358 -0.46 -17.66 14.69
C LEU A 358 -0.83 -18.89 15.52
N GLU A 359 -0.18 -19.12 16.66
CA GLU A 359 -0.52 -20.18 17.58
C GLU A 359 -1.93 -20.00 18.17
N ALA A 360 -2.28 -18.76 18.57
CA ALA A 360 -3.61 -18.44 19.08
C ALA A 360 -4.70 -18.64 18.04
N PHE A 361 -4.40 -18.45 16.75
CA PHE A 361 -5.36 -18.68 15.67
C PHE A 361 -5.61 -20.18 15.43
N LEU A 362 -4.56 -21.01 15.49
CA LEU A 362 -4.65 -22.44 15.20
C LEU A 362 -5.26 -23.27 16.33
N ASN A 363 -4.99 -22.88 17.58
CA ASN A 363 -5.40 -23.63 18.75
C ASN A 363 -6.42 -22.82 19.55
N ASP A 364 -7.69 -23.24 19.50
CA ASP A 364 -8.65 -22.84 20.53
C ASP A 364 -8.29 -23.54 21.87
N ASP A 365 -8.98 -23.15 22.95
CA ASP A 365 -8.72 -23.71 24.28
C ASP A 365 -9.02 -25.22 24.35
N ASP A 366 -9.78 -25.75 23.40
CA ASP A 366 -10.14 -27.17 23.26
C ASP A 366 -9.24 -27.96 22.30
N GLY A 367 -8.21 -27.29 21.69
CA GLY A 367 -7.31 -27.92 20.72
C GLY A 367 -7.92 -28.16 19.33
N ASN A 368 -9.08 -27.58 19.04
CA ASN A 368 -9.74 -27.69 17.75
C ASN A 368 -9.08 -26.75 16.73
N LEU A 369 -8.78 -27.27 15.56
CA LEU A 369 -8.35 -26.48 14.43
C LEU A 369 -9.47 -25.53 14.00
N SER A 370 -9.24 -24.22 14.21
CA SER A 370 -10.05 -23.15 13.66
C SER A 370 -11.51 -23.09 14.13
N ALA A 371 -11.70 -22.60 15.35
CA ALA A 371 -13.00 -22.04 15.79
C ALA A 371 -13.41 -20.81 14.96
N PHE A 372 -12.46 -20.16 14.23
CA PHE A 372 -12.63 -18.83 13.62
C PHE A 372 -13.04 -18.91 12.14
N LYS A 373 -14.14 -19.61 11.84
CA LYS A 373 -14.59 -19.91 10.46
C LYS A 373 -15.03 -18.69 9.65
N ASN A 374 -15.37 -17.59 10.29
CA ASN A 374 -15.86 -16.38 9.61
C ASN A 374 -14.73 -15.41 9.25
N ILE A 375 -13.50 -15.65 9.71
CA ILE A 375 -12.34 -14.85 9.36
C ILE A 375 -11.74 -15.41 8.07
N ARG A 376 -11.65 -14.58 7.02
CA ARG A 376 -11.14 -14.95 5.70
C ARG A 376 -9.74 -14.44 5.43
N SER A 377 -9.32 -13.38 6.15
CA SER A 377 -8.02 -12.75 6.02
C SER A 377 -7.44 -12.42 7.38
N LEU A 378 -6.18 -12.78 7.58
CA LEU A 378 -5.32 -12.37 8.68
C LEU A 378 -4.10 -11.69 8.09
N SER A 379 -4.07 -10.36 8.13
CA SER A 379 -2.95 -9.55 7.69
C SER A 379 -2.06 -9.20 8.89
N LEU A 380 -0.76 -9.46 8.75
CA LEU A 380 0.27 -9.25 9.75
C LEU A 380 1.22 -8.16 9.22
N SER A 381 1.08 -6.95 9.74
CA SER A 381 1.78 -5.78 9.21
C SER A 381 3.07 -5.49 9.98
N HIS A 382 4.12 -5.03 9.30
CA HIS A 382 5.47 -4.74 9.76
C HIS A 382 6.33 -5.99 10.00
N VAL A 383 6.09 -6.74 11.05
CA VAL A 383 6.79 -7.99 11.45
C VAL A 383 8.33 -7.81 11.44
N CYS A 384 8.81 -6.64 11.83
CA CYS A 384 10.22 -6.24 11.73
C CYS A 384 11.13 -7.14 12.54
N SER A 385 10.81 -7.40 13.84
CA SER A 385 11.65 -8.19 14.73
C SER A 385 11.80 -9.66 14.31
N LEU A 386 10.95 -10.17 13.42
CA LEU A 386 11.09 -11.54 12.91
C LEU A 386 12.44 -11.76 12.20
N SER A 387 13.00 -10.71 11.54
CA SER A 387 14.32 -10.80 10.92
C SER A 387 15.48 -10.88 11.90
N LEU A 388 15.23 -10.63 13.19
CA LEU A 388 16.19 -10.79 14.29
C LEU A 388 16.07 -12.15 14.99
N GLN A 389 15.07 -12.94 14.64
CA GLN A 389 14.82 -14.24 15.25
C GLN A 389 15.74 -15.33 14.70
N SER A 390 15.82 -16.42 15.44
CA SER A 390 16.53 -17.62 14.97
C SER A 390 15.86 -18.19 13.71
N LYS A 391 16.64 -18.87 12.87
CA LYS A 391 16.09 -19.58 11.72
C LYS A 391 14.96 -20.54 12.13
N ALA A 392 15.08 -21.23 13.25
CA ALA A 392 14.06 -22.15 13.74
C ALA A 392 12.75 -21.42 14.08
N THR A 393 12.81 -20.20 14.61
CA THR A 393 11.64 -19.37 14.88
C THR A 393 10.99 -18.91 13.57
N ILE A 394 11.78 -18.46 12.60
CA ILE A 394 11.29 -18.06 11.27
C ILE A 394 10.61 -19.25 10.58
N ASP A 395 11.25 -20.43 10.57
CA ASP A 395 10.69 -21.65 9.99
C ASP A 395 9.37 -22.04 10.68
N ARG A 396 9.26 -21.85 12.00
CA ARG A 396 8.04 -22.13 12.76
C ARG A 396 6.90 -21.17 12.40
N VAL A 397 7.19 -19.88 12.26
CA VAL A 397 6.21 -18.89 11.80
C VAL A 397 5.69 -19.23 10.40
N ILE A 398 6.59 -19.61 9.48
CA ILE A 398 6.23 -20.06 8.13
C ILE A 398 5.34 -21.29 8.18
N GLU A 399 5.70 -22.31 8.97
CA GLU A 399 4.92 -23.55 9.13
C GLU A 399 3.49 -23.24 9.62
N LEU A 400 3.35 -22.40 10.65
CA LEU A 400 2.05 -22.05 11.21
C LEU A 400 1.19 -21.25 10.22
N ALA A 401 1.78 -20.27 9.52
CA ALA A 401 1.08 -19.49 8.51
C ALA A 401 0.55 -20.39 7.37
N LYS A 402 1.39 -21.29 6.85
CA LYS A 402 0.98 -22.29 5.84
C LYS A 402 -0.11 -23.20 6.35
N LYS A 403 -0.01 -23.66 7.60
CA LYS A 403 -1.02 -24.52 8.21
C LYS A 403 -2.37 -23.83 8.32
N ILE A 404 -2.40 -22.51 8.59
CA ILE A 404 -3.64 -21.73 8.58
C ILE A 404 -4.21 -21.70 7.15
N ASP A 405 -3.43 -21.30 6.16
CA ASP A 405 -3.85 -21.25 4.75
C ASP A 405 -4.40 -22.58 4.23
N GLU A 406 -3.72 -23.70 4.57
CA GLU A 406 -4.07 -25.03 4.08
C GLU A 406 -5.25 -25.68 4.82
N LYS A 407 -5.42 -25.41 6.10
CA LYS A 407 -6.39 -26.10 6.96
C LYS A 407 -7.63 -25.31 7.28
N THR A 408 -7.64 -24.01 6.94
CA THR A 408 -8.76 -23.10 7.20
C THR A 408 -9.17 -22.38 5.91
N SER A 409 -10.22 -21.56 6.00
CA SER A 409 -10.60 -20.68 4.90
C SER A 409 -9.93 -19.28 5.00
N THR A 410 -8.94 -19.14 5.88
CA THR A 410 -8.30 -17.87 6.20
C THR A 410 -6.97 -17.76 5.48
N ARG A 411 -6.77 -16.71 4.71
CA ARG A 411 -5.49 -16.37 4.10
C ARG A 411 -4.64 -15.56 5.06
N VAL A 412 -3.42 -16.00 5.30
CA VAL A 412 -2.41 -15.23 6.01
C VAL A 412 -1.61 -14.40 5.02
N SER A 413 -1.43 -13.11 5.31
CA SER A 413 -0.62 -12.21 4.48
C SER A 413 0.31 -11.39 5.37
N PHE A 414 1.57 -11.25 4.95
CA PHE A 414 2.53 -10.37 5.60
C PHE A 414 2.63 -9.06 4.80
N ILE A 415 2.45 -7.92 5.48
CA ILE A 415 2.51 -6.60 4.84
C ILE A 415 3.75 -5.88 5.35
N VAL A 416 4.66 -5.59 4.45
CA VAL A 416 5.94 -4.94 4.77
C VAL A 416 5.87 -3.47 4.39
N ASN A 417 6.25 -2.59 5.31
CA ASN A 417 6.16 -1.14 5.16
C ASN A 417 7.57 -0.51 5.16
N PRO A 418 8.33 -0.64 4.07
CA PRO A 418 9.78 -0.42 4.08
C PRO A 418 10.17 1.01 4.45
N LEU A 419 9.43 2.01 3.99
CA LEU A 419 9.77 3.42 4.20
C LEU A 419 9.63 3.84 5.67
N THR A 420 8.51 3.50 6.30
CA THR A 420 8.26 3.78 7.71
C THR A 420 9.21 2.99 8.61
N ASN A 421 9.37 1.69 8.32
CA ASN A 421 10.23 0.84 9.14
C ASN A 421 11.71 1.28 9.09
N LEU A 422 12.25 1.66 7.92
CA LEU A 422 13.56 2.28 7.82
C LEU A 422 13.69 3.54 8.68
N GLY A 423 12.64 4.33 8.74
CA GLY A 423 12.60 5.57 9.50
C GLY A 423 12.55 5.37 11.01
N LEU A 424 11.84 4.35 11.49
CA LEU A 424 11.53 4.17 12.92
C LEU A 424 12.45 3.18 13.64
N GLN A 425 13.02 2.20 12.93
CA GLN A 425 13.81 1.13 13.54
C GLN A 425 15.26 1.54 13.80
N ASP A 426 15.88 0.89 14.78
CA ASP A 426 17.29 1.05 15.18
C ASP A 426 17.66 2.52 15.51
N ARG A 427 16.76 3.21 16.22
CA ARG A 427 16.93 4.59 16.67
C ARG A 427 17.64 4.66 18.03
N ARG A 428 18.35 5.75 18.29
CA ARG A 428 18.84 6.07 19.63
C ARG A 428 17.68 6.16 20.63
N GLY A 429 17.89 5.66 21.84
CA GLY A 429 16.83 5.54 22.85
C GLY A 429 15.95 4.30 22.70
N THR A 430 16.23 3.46 21.68
CA THR A 430 15.63 2.11 21.51
C THR A 430 16.70 1.03 21.66
N THR A 431 16.33 -0.24 21.64
CA THR A 431 17.30 -1.34 21.60
C THR A 431 17.90 -1.48 20.20
N ASP A 432 19.16 -1.92 20.12
CA ASP A 432 19.76 -2.38 18.87
C ASP A 432 19.28 -3.81 18.52
N GLY A 433 19.67 -4.30 17.33
CA GLY A 433 19.30 -5.63 16.86
C GLY A 433 19.81 -6.81 17.70
N VAL A 434 20.59 -6.57 18.74
CA VAL A 434 21.04 -7.58 19.73
C VAL A 434 20.46 -7.32 21.13
N GLY A 435 19.54 -6.37 21.26
CA GLY A 435 18.82 -6.08 22.51
C GLY A 435 19.55 -5.11 23.46
N VAL A 436 20.63 -4.44 23.01
CA VAL A 436 21.33 -3.45 23.80
C VAL A 436 20.70 -2.07 23.62
N LEU A 437 20.40 -1.38 24.73
CA LEU A 437 19.84 -0.04 24.69
C LEU A 437 20.84 0.97 24.10
N ILE A 438 20.45 1.61 23.01
CA ILE A 438 21.23 2.68 22.37
C ILE A 438 21.03 3.97 23.17
N ASP A 439 22.12 4.56 23.68
CA ASP A 439 22.03 5.80 24.45
C ASP A 439 21.42 6.92 23.60
N LYS A 440 20.34 7.53 24.12
CA LYS A 440 19.61 8.62 23.46
C LYS A 440 20.44 9.88 23.20
N ASN A 441 21.54 10.08 23.97
CA ASN A 441 22.41 11.25 23.88
C ASN A 441 23.59 11.07 22.93
N ILE A 442 23.82 9.85 22.45
CA ILE A 442 24.96 9.54 21.56
C ILE A 442 24.42 9.46 20.11
N PRO A 443 25.03 10.18 19.15
CA PRO A 443 24.69 10.01 17.74
C PRO A 443 24.82 8.55 17.31
N HIS A 444 23.79 8.01 16.66
CA HIS A 444 23.76 6.63 16.20
C HIS A 444 23.23 6.58 14.77
N THR A 445 23.95 5.89 13.89
CA THR A 445 23.49 5.56 12.56
C THR A 445 22.95 4.13 12.58
N PRO A 446 21.70 3.90 12.13
CA PRO A 446 21.11 2.56 12.09
C PRO A 446 22.00 1.54 11.38
N ARG A 447 22.12 0.34 11.96
CA ARG A 447 22.91 -0.78 11.43
C ARG A 447 22.04 -1.92 10.95
N TRP A 448 20.80 -1.94 11.37
CA TRP A 448 19.80 -2.93 11.01
C TRP A 448 18.74 -2.31 10.09
N ARG A 449 18.24 -3.08 9.12
CA ARG A 449 17.33 -2.56 8.09
C ARG A 449 15.88 -2.47 8.52
N GLY A 450 15.48 -3.15 9.59
CA GLY A 450 14.19 -3.00 10.23
C GLY A 450 12.99 -3.52 9.44
N ILE A 451 13.16 -4.52 8.58
CA ILE A 451 12.06 -5.11 7.81
C ILE A 451 11.92 -6.62 8.04
N ALA A 452 10.73 -7.15 7.74
CA ALA A 452 10.46 -8.58 7.76
C ALA A 452 11.34 -9.36 6.76
N PRO A 453 11.57 -10.68 6.96
CA PRO A 453 12.35 -11.54 6.06
C PRO A 453 11.54 -11.90 4.79
N ILE A 454 11.41 -10.94 3.86
CA ILE A 454 10.57 -11.03 2.66
C ILE A 454 10.93 -12.25 1.80
N GLN A 455 12.24 -12.49 1.58
CA GLN A 455 12.70 -13.54 0.68
C GLN A 455 12.38 -14.92 1.23
N GLU A 456 12.55 -15.11 2.54
CA GLU A 456 12.25 -16.37 3.24
C GLU A 456 10.76 -16.67 3.23
N LEU A 457 9.94 -15.68 3.57
CA LEU A 457 8.48 -15.81 3.57
C LEU A 457 7.94 -16.12 2.17
N GLU A 458 8.38 -15.38 1.18
CA GLU A 458 7.91 -15.51 -0.19
C GLU A 458 8.38 -16.82 -0.83
N SER A 459 9.64 -17.22 -0.63
CA SER A 459 10.16 -18.51 -1.14
C SER A 459 9.45 -19.71 -0.54
N ALA A 460 8.88 -19.57 0.65
CA ALA A 460 8.04 -20.58 1.27
C ALA A 460 6.59 -20.58 0.75
N GLY A 461 6.22 -19.68 -0.15
CA GLY A 461 4.87 -19.56 -0.72
C GLY A 461 3.89 -18.74 0.13
N ILE A 462 4.37 -18.04 1.15
CA ILE A 462 3.55 -17.12 1.94
C ILE A 462 3.22 -15.87 1.13
N ASN A 463 1.99 -15.37 1.25
CA ASN A 463 1.59 -14.12 0.61
C ASN A 463 2.26 -12.94 1.29
N VAL A 464 3.20 -12.30 0.61
CA VAL A 464 3.88 -11.08 1.07
C VAL A 464 3.50 -9.92 0.16
N CYS A 465 3.15 -8.77 0.73
CA CYS A 465 2.90 -7.53 -0.02
C CYS A 465 3.50 -6.33 0.71
N THR A 466 3.46 -5.16 0.05
CA THR A 466 3.99 -3.92 0.62
C THR A 466 2.90 -2.85 0.70
N GLY A 467 3.03 -1.96 1.70
CA GLY A 467 2.21 -0.76 1.87
C GLY A 467 3.07 0.51 1.92
N THR A 468 2.46 1.66 1.64
CA THR A 468 3.09 2.97 1.79
C THR A 468 3.21 3.37 3.23
N ASP A 469 2.28 2.91 4.05
CA ASP A 469 2.16 3.16 5.48
C ASP A 469 2.01 4.67 5.77
N ASN A 470 2.84 5.24 6.62
CA ASN A 470 2.80 6.64 7.00
C ASN A 470 3.37 7.56 5.91
N VAL A 471 2.69 8.65 5.63
CA VAL A 471 3.09 9.62 4.60
C VAL A 471 3.07 11.03 5.16
N ARG A 472 4.25 11.67 5.19
CA ARG A 472 4.44 13.06 5.63
C ARG A 472 3.76 13.37 6.97
N ASP A 473 3.95 12.48 7.94
CA ASP A 473 3.45 12.61 9.30
C ASP A 473 4.57 12.41 10.34
N TYR A 474 4.22 12.30 11.61
CA TYR A 474 5.18 12.15 12.71
C TYR A 474 5.90 10.81 12.73
N TRP A 475 5.39 9.82 12.00
CA TRP A 475 5.96 8.48 11.88
C TRP A 475 6.92 8.39 10.70
N ASN A 476 6.55 8.95 9.56
CA ASN A 476 7.39 9.00 8.36
C ASN A 476 7.26 10.34 7.63
N PRO A 477 8.27 11.23 7.73
CA PRO A 477 8.20 12.58 7.17
C PRO A 477 8.40 12.67 5.65
N TYR A 478 8.88 11.62 4.97
CA TYR A 478 9.41 11.73 3.60
C TYR A 478 8.68 10.88 2.56
N ALA A 479 7.71 10.07 2.95
CA ALA A 479 6.98 9.22 2.01
C ALA A 479 5.99 10.00 1.12
N ASP A 480 5.51 9.33 0.09
CA ASP A 480 4.40 9.73 -0.76
C ASP A 480 3.58 8.47 -1.10
N TYR A 481 2.39 8.63 -1.69
CA TYR A 481 1.51 7.52 -2.09
C TYR A 481 1.91 6.87 -3.42
N ASP A 482 3.19 6.93 -3.77
CA ASP A 482 3.75 6.33 -4.99
C ASP A 482 4.15 4.88 -4.76
N GLY A 483 3.36 3.93 -5.28
CA GLY A 483 3.67 2.50 -5.21
C GLY A 483 5.00 2.13 -5.91
N ILE A 484 5.44 2.87 -6.93
CA ILE A 484 6.76 2.62 -7.56
C ILE A 484 7.89 3.02 -6.62
N ALA A 485 7.75 4.15 -5.91
CA ALA A 485 8.74 4.56 -4.91
C ALA A 485 8.81 3.57 -3.75
N THR A 486 7.66 3.08 -3.28
CA THR A 486 7.57 2.04 -2.24
C THR A 486 8.21 0.73 -2.71
N LEU A 487 7.92 0.30 -3.93
CA LEU A 487 8.53 -0.90 -4.52
C LEU A 487 10.05 -0.75 -4.64
N LYS A 488 10.53 0.39 -5.14
CA LYS A 488 11.98 0.70 -5.20
C LYS A 488 12.63 0.61 -3.82
N ALA A 489 12.04 1.21 -2.80
CA ALA A 489 12.54 1.13 -1.43
C ALA A 489 12.61 -0.33 -0.93
N THR A 490 11.57 -1.12 -1.22
CA THR A 490 11.55 -2.55 -0.89
C THR A 490 12.72 -3.29 -1.55
N PHE A 491 12.99 -3.02 -2.82
CA PHE A 491 14.12 -3.61 -3.56
C PHE A 491 15.45 -3.29 -2.93
N GLU A 492 15.67 -2.03 -2.57
CA GLU A 492 16.94 -1.57 -1.99
C GLU A 492 17.17 -2.14 -0.59
N VAL A 493 16.12 -2.16 0.23
CA VAL A 493 16.20 -2.59 1.63
C VAL A 493 16.30 -4.11 1.74
N ALA A 494 15.49 -4.85 0.98
CA ALA A 494 15.46 -6.31 1.01
C ALA A 494 16.43 -6.97 0.01
N GLN A 495 17.20 -6.18 -0.76
CA GLN A 495 18.15 -6.66 -1.77
C GLN A 495 17.50 -7.58 -2.82
N LEU A 496 16.35 -7.15 -3.36
CA LEU A 496 15.58 -7.93 -4.33
C LEU A 496 16.07 -7.75 -5.78
N ASN A 497 17.23 -7.17 -5.98
CA ASN A 497 17.84 -6.86 -7.28
C ASN A 497 18.67 -8.01 -7.85
N THR A 498 18.42 -9.23 -7.42
CA THR A 498 19.08 -10.44 -7.88
C THR A 498 18.02 -11.43 -8.41
N VAL A 499 18.31 -12.71 -8.48
CA VAL A 499 17.36 -13.74 -8.91
C VAL A 499 16.48 -14.15 -7.71
N PRO A 500 15.15 -14.17 -7.87
CA PRO A 500 14.38 -13.73 -9.02
C PRO A 500 14.44 -12.21 -9.21
N ASN A 501 14.30 -11.73 -10.44
CA ASN A 501 14.50 -10.34 -10.84
C ASN A 501 13.31 -9.41 -10.55
N GLU A 502 13.43 -8.14 -10.92
CA GLU A 502 12.48 -7.07 -10.62
C GLU A 502 11.05 -7.40 -11.10
N GLY A 503 10.90 -7.97 -12.28
CA GLY A 503 9.60 -8.32 -12.84
C GLY A 503 8.85 -9.35 -12.01
N TYR A 504 9.54 -10.24 -11.32
CA TYR A 504 8.95 -11.20 -10.38
C TYR A 504 8.35 -10.50 -9.15
N TRP A 505 9.06 -9.53 -8.60
CA TRP A 505 8.69 -8.88 -7.35
C TRP A 505 7.59 -7.80 -7.50
N THR A 506 7.23 -7.43 -8.73
CA THR A 506 6.13 -6.46 -8.95
C THR A 506 4.80 -6.91 -8.32
N LYS A 507 4.63 -8.22 -8.11
CA LYS A 507 3.47 -8.79 -7.40
C LYS A 507 3.27 -8.24 -5.98
N LEU A 508 4.34 -7.76 -5.31
CA LEU A 508 4.26 -7.24 -3.94
C LEU A 508 3.29 -6.05 -3.80
N ILE A 509 3.14 -5.24 -4.85
CA ILE A 509 2.25 -4.07 -4.87
C ILE A 509 1.01 -4.27 -5.77
N ALA A 510 0.80 -5.45 -6.30
CA ALA A 510 -0.30 -5.73 -7.23
C ALA A 510 -1.04 -7.02 -6.85
N ALA A 511 -0.66 -8.16 -7.42
CA ALA A 511 -1.38 -9.42 -7.23
C ALA A 511 -1.41 -9.90 -5.77
N ASN A 512 -0.31 -9.78 -5.03
CA ASN A 512 -0.25 -10.20 -3.63
C ASN A 512 -1.07 -9.27 -2.73
N SER A 513 -1.00 -7.95 -2.98
CA SER A 513 -1.86 -6.99 -2.28
C SER A 513 -3.35 -7.25 -2.57
N ALA A 514 -3.70 -7.59 -3.82
CA ALA A 514 -5.07 -7.97 -4.17
C ALA A 514 -5.53 -9.22 -3.38
N LYS A 515 -4.66 -10.23 -3.22
CA LYS A 515 -4.95 -11.42 -2.42
C LYS A 515 -5.13 -11.12 -0.93
N ALA A 516 -4.36 -10.16 -0.38
CA ALA A 516 -4.50 -9.72 1.00
C ALA A 516 -5.77 -8.93 1.25
N MET A 517 -6.19 -8.10 0.27
CA MET A 517 -7.33 -7.20 0.40
C MET A 517 -8.67 -7.87 0.08
N PHE A 518 -8.71 -8.82 -0.85
CA PHE A 518 -9.99 -9.38 -1.35
C PHE A 518 -10.04 -10.88 -1.15
N THR A 519 -10.68 -11.30 -0.08
CA THR A 519 -10.83 -12.72 0.27
C THR A 519 -12.26 -13.24 0.14
N LYS A 520 -13.26 -12.34 0.03
CA LYS A 520 -14.65 -12.69 -0.22
C LYS A 520 -14.83 -13.05 -1.72
N LEU A 521 -15.43 -14.19 -1.99
CA LEU A 521 -15.67 -14.66 -3.35
C LEU A 521 -17.04 -14.18 -3.89
N PRO A 522 -17.15 -13.82 -5.18
CA PRO A 522 -16.05 -13.73 -6.13
C PRO A 522 -15.19 -12.49 -5.90
N ALA A 523 -13.87 -12.68 -5.75
CA ALA A 523 -12.93 -11.58 -5.63
C ALA A 523 -12.86 -10.77 -6.95
N PRO A 524 -12.62 -9.44 -6.89
CA PRO A 524 -12.44 -8.64 -8.09
C PRO A 524 -11.21 -9.11 -8.88
N LYS A 525 -11.37 -9.28 -10.19
CA LYS A 525 -10.27 -9.66 -11.07
C LYS A 525 -9.38 -8.45 -11.39
N ILE A 526 -8.48 -8.10 -10.47
CA ILE A 526 -7.55 -6.97 -10.53
C ILE A 526 -6.13 -7.39 -10.11
N GLY A 527 -5.14 -6.54 -10.34
CA GLY A 527 -3.74 -6.79 -9.94
C GLY A 527 -2.94 -7.67 -10.90
N LEU A 528 -3.58 -8.20 -11.96
CA LEU A 528 -2.93 -8.97 -13.03
C LEU A 528 -3.32 -8.43 -14.40
N ILE A 529 -2.46 -8.67 -15.39
CA ILE A 529 -2.68 -8.33 -16.82
C ILE A 529 -2.98 -9.62 -17.56
N ARG A 530 -4.21 -10.08 -17.45
CA ARG A 530 -4.68 -11.37 -18.01
C ARG A 530 -6.06 -11.24 -18.61
N LYS A 531 -6.38 -12.13 -19.55
CA LYS A 531 -7.72 -12.26 -20.11
C LYS A 531 -8.78 -12.37 -19.01
N GLY A 532 -9.84 -11.58 -19.13
CA GLY A 532 -10.95 -11.53 -18.18
C GLY A 532 -10.68 -10.69 -16.92
N TYR A 533 -9.48 -10.13 -16.76
CA TYR A 533 -9.18 -9.18 -15.71
C TYR A 533 -9.56 -7.75 -16.13
N ARG A 534 -9.83 -6.91 -15.16
CA ARG A 534 -10.07 -5.48 -15.36
C ARG A 534 -8.78 -4.83 -15.90
N ALA A 535 -8.91 -4.02 -16.93
CA ALA A 535 -7.79 -3.35 -17.58
C ALA A 535 -7.32 -2.14 -16.77
N ASP A 536 -6.65 -2.42 -15.64
CA ASP A 536 -6.05 -1.47 -14.72
C ASP A 536 -4.53 -1.61 -14.77
N PHE A 537 -3.86 -0.68 -15.41
CA PHE A 537 -2.39 -0.71 -15.51
C PHE A 537 -1.82 0.68 -15.73
N ILE A 538 -0.53 0.82 -15.54
CA ILE A 538 0.25 2.03 -15.71
C ILE A 538 1.20 1.82 -16.87
N LEU A 539 1.05 2.63 -17.91
CA LEU A 539 2.00 2.71 -19.00
C LEU A 539 3.04 3.77 -18.67
N LEU A 540 4.30 3.43 -18.82
CA LEU A 540 5.47 4.26 -18.50
C LEU A 540 6.25 4.57 -19.78
N PRO A 541 5.86 5.60 -20.57
CA PRO A 541 6.38 5.84 -21.91
C PRO A 541 7.89 6.09 -21.96
N GLN A 542 8.48 6.49 -20.84
CA GLN A 542 9.91 6.85 -20.75
C GLN A 542 10.79 5.70 -20.24
N ALA A 543 10.19 4.61 -19.72
CA ALA A 543 10.91 3.47 -19.19
C ALA A 543 10.75 2.23 -20.08
N ARG A 544 11.83 1.47 -20.26
CA ARG A 544 11.86 0.17 -20.95
C ARG A 544 12.27 -0.97 -20.02
N SER A 545 12.77 -0.62 -18.83
CA SER A 545 13.21 -1.58 -17.83
C SER A 545 13.00 -1.01 -16.43
N PHE A 546 13.05 -1.87 -15.43
CA PHE A 546 13.04 -1.43 -14.03
C PHE A 546 14.31 -0.65 -13.66
N TYR A 547 15.45 -0.92 -14.32
CA TYR A 547 16.67 -0.14 -14.09
C TYR A 547 16.48 1.33 -14.49
N GLU A 548 15.86 1.59 -15.65
CA GLU A 548 15.53 2.95 -16.06
C GLU A 548 14.51 3.59 -15.11
N LEU A 549 13.44 2.85 -14.76
CA LEU A 549 12.37 3.32 -13.87
C LEU A 549 12.90 3.65 -12.49
N PHE A 550 13.64 2.74 -11.85
CA PHE A 550 14.12 2.92 -10.47
C PHE A 550 15.29 3.92 -10.36
N SER A 551 16.00 4.18 -11.46
CA SER A 551 17.03 5.22 -11.47
C SER A 551 16.43 6.63 -11.35
N ARG A 552 15.21 6.85 -11.86
CA ARG A 552 14.56 8.18 -11.88
C ARG A 552 13.05 8.08 -11.67
N PRO A 553 12.58 7.48 -10.58
CA PRO A 553 11.15 7.14 -10.42
C PRO A 553 10.22 8.36 -10.49
N SER A 554 10.61 9.49 -9.92
CA SER A 554 9.81 10.73 -9.92
C SER A 554 9.78 11.48 -11.26
N GLN A 555 10.66 11.14 -12.20
CA GLN A 555 10.72 11.80 -13.53
C GLN A 555 9.94 11.04 -14.60
N HIS A 556 9.47 9.82 -14.28
CA HIS A 556 8.70 9.04 -15.23
C HIS A 556 7.24 9.48 -15.22
N GLU A 557 6.83 10.08 -16.31
CA GLU A 557 5.42 10.35 -16.57
C GLU A 557 4.65 9.05 -16.76
N ARG A 558 3.40 9.04 -16.29
CA ARG A 558 2.54 7.87 -16.26
C ARG A 558 1.27 8.11 -17.06
N ILE A 559 0.80 7.09 -17.74
CA ILE A 559 -0.54 7.02 -18.29
C ILE A 559 -1.26 5.90 -17.54
N VAL A 560 -2.09 6.29 -16.60
CA VAL A 560 -2.85 5.33 -15.77
C VAL A 560 -4.13 4.94 -16.49
N PHE A 561 -4.33 3.64 -16.65
CA PHE A 561 -5.58 3.08 -17.16
C PHE A 561 -6.41 2.55 -16.00
N ARG A 562 -7.68 2.94 -15.94
CA ARG A 562 -8.68 2.38 -15.02
C ARG A 562 -9.89 1.91 -15.79
N LYS A 563 -10.30 0.66 -15.56
CA LYS A 563 -11.39 0.06 -16.32
C LYS A 563 -11.20 0.27 -17.84
N GLY A 564 -9.97 0.03 -18.31
CA GLY A 564 -9.58 0.15 -19.71
C GLY A 564 -9.45 1.56 -20.28
N ARG A 565 -9.69 2.61 -19.51
CA ARG A 565 -9.66 4.00 -19.96
C ARG A 565 -8.47 4.76 -19.41
N PRO A 566 -7.73 5.52 -20.24
CA PRO A 566 -6.65 6.37 -19.75
C PRO A 566 -7.21 7.53 -18.92
N THR A 567 -6.68 7.73 -17.72
CA THR A 567 -7.05 8.83 -16.82
C THR A 567 -6.03 9.97 -16.95
N LEU A 568 -6.14 10.75 -18.03
CA LEU A 568 -5.21 11.86 -18.33
C LEU A 568 -5.57 13.16 -17.59
N ASP A 569 -6.74 13.21 -16.97
CA ASP A 569 -7.28 14.31 -16.18
C ASP A 569 -6.81 14.29 -14.72
N CYS A 570 -6.12 13.25 -14.31
CA CYS A 570 -5.61 13.13 -12.94
C CYS A 570 -4.29 13.92 -12.81
N VAL A 571 -4.31 14.95 -11.98
CA VAL A 571 -3.14 15.82 -11.71
C VAL A 571 -2.67 15.57 -10.30
N LEU A 572 -1.34 15.52 -10.11
CA LEU A 572 -0.76 15.44 -8.77
C LEU A 572 -1.11 16.74 -8.01
N PRO A 573 -1.75 16.66 -6.83
CA PRO A 573 -2.08 17.84 -6.07
C PRO A 573 -0.82 18.55 -5.57
N ASP A 574 -0.88 19.89 -5.52
CA ASP A 574 0.22 20.70 -5.04
C ASP A 574 0.15 20.89 -3.52
N PHE A 575 1.29 20.82 -2.83
CA PHE A 575 1.34 20.96 -1.37
C PHE A 575 0.83 22.30 -0.87
N SER A 576 0.83 23.34 -1.70
CA SER A 576 0.23 24.64 -1.35
C SER A 576 -1.27 24.56 -1.02
N GLU A 577 -1.96 23.53 -1.49
CA GLU A 577 -3.35 23.26 -1.08
C GLU A 577 -3.49 22.95 0.42
N LEU A 578 -2.39 22.60 1.09
CA LEU A 578 -2.32 22.29 2.52
C LEU A 578 -1.70 23.42 3.36
N ASP A 579 -1.30 24.55 2.75
CA ASP A 579 -0.58 25.64 3.45
C ASP A 579 -1.37 26.19 4.62
N GLU A 580 -2.69 26.30 4.54
CA GLU A 580 -3.54 26.75 5.64
C GLU A 580 -3.55 25.75 6.80
N THR A 581 -3.42 24.46 6.51
CA THR A 581 -3.29 23.40 7.54
C THR A 581 -1.93 23.49 8.24
N VAL A 582 -0.94 24.08 7.58
CA VAL A 582 0.43 24.26 8.07
C VAL A 582 0.59 25.59 8.81
N ALA A 583 -0.11 26.66 8.38
CA ALA A 583 0.07 28.04 8.88
C ALA A 583 -0.35 28.27 10.35
N VAL A 584 -1.08 27.35 10.95
CA VAL A 584 -1.42 27.37 12.40
C VAL A 584 -0.19 27.20 13.32
N ARG A 585 1.01 27.27 12.77
CA ARG A 585 2.27 26.84 13.39
C ARG A 585 3.05 27.85 14.17
N THR A 586 2.90 29.12 13.86
CA THR A 586 3.83 30.13 14.38
C THR A 586 3.68 30.38 15.87
N ASP A 587 2.58 29.95 16.48
CA ASP A 587 2.31 30.19 17.90
C ASP A 587 2.43 28.96 18.82
N ALA A 588 2.69 27.80 18.25
CA ALA A 588 2.83 26.57 18.99
C ALA A 588 4.23 25.99 18.84
N ALA A 589 5.23 26.65 19.41
CA ALA A 589 6.53 26.06 19.74
C ALA A 589 6.58 25.70 21.24
N PRO A 590 5.83 24.68 21.71
CA PRO A 590 5.97 24.22 23.09
C PRO A 590 7.01 23.11 23.27
N PHE A 591 7.63 22.62 22.19
CA PHE A 591 8.51 21.45 22.26
C PHE A 591 10.00 21.75 22.10
N LEU A 592 10.43 23.03 22.08
CA LEU A 592 11.85 23.39 22.04
C LEU A 592 12.44 23.68 23.42
N ASP A 593 11.63 23.83 24.46
CA ASP A 593 12.09 23.92 25.84
C ASP A 593 11.98 22.56 26.52
N GLY A 594 13.12 22.01 26.92
CA GLY A 594 13.36 20.65 27.33
C GLY A 594 12.72 20.18 28.65
N ASP A 595 11.54 20.67 29.05
CA ASP A 595 10.92 20.37 30.34
C ASP A 595 9.48 19.83 30.27
N VAL A 596 9.07 19.24 29.14
CA VAL A 596 7.84 18.45 29.16
C VAL A 596 8.17 17.04 29.59
N GLU A 597 7.97 16.75 30.86
CA GLU A 597 7.81 15.37 31.35
C GLU A 597 6.66 14.74 30.54
N ILE A 598 7.03 14.00 29.50
CA ILE A 598 6.10 13.13 28.78
C ILE A 598 5.66 12.08 29.80
N LYS A 599 4.57 12.33 30.47
CA LYS A 599 3.90 11.29 31.25
C LYS A 599 3.68 10.13 30.30
N ARG A 600 4.39 9.05 30.54
CA ARG A 600 4.44 7.84 29.71
C ARG A 600 3.03 7.44 29.32
N GLY A 601 2.61 7.76 28.07
CA GLY A 601 1.23 7.66 27.61
C GLY A 601 0.66 6.23 27.59
N ALA A 602 1.53 5.21 27.51
CA ALA A 602 1.12 3.81 27.62
C ALA A 602 0.64 3.45 29.03
N THR A 603 1.16 4.11 30.09
CA THR A 603 0.68 3.93 31.47
C THR A 603 -0.51 4.83 31.81
N SER A 604 -0.73 5.92 31.05
CA SER A 604 -1.84 6.84 31.32
C SER A 604 -3.18 6.32 30.80
N LEU A 605 -3.23 5.63 29.68
CA LEU A 605 -4.45 4.95 29.24
C LEU A 605 -4.85 3.82 30.22
N ALA A 606 -3.90 2.97 30.63
CA ALA A 606 -4.16 1.95 31.64
C ALA A 606 -4.46 2.53 33.04
N SER A 607 -3.84 3.67 33.43
CA SER A 607 -4.06 4.30 34.73
C SER A 607 -5.33 5.15 34.81
N SER A 608 -5.85 5.68 33.70
CA SER A 608 -7.15 6.35 33.68
C SER A 608 -8.30 5.35 33.87
N PHE A 609 -8.18 4.14 33.34
CA PHE A 609 -9.16 3.06 33.55
C PHE A 609 -9.09 2.49 34.97
N SER A 610 -7.89 2.31 35.54
CA SER A 610 -7.73 1.88 36.94
C SER A 610 -8.30 2.89 37.97
N LYS A 611 -8.19 4.20 37.67
CA LYS A 611 -8.78 5.23 38.55
C LYS A 611 -10.29 5.32 38.45
N ARG A 612 -10.92 4.84 37.39
CA ARG A 612 -12.37 4.77 37.27
C ARG A 612 -12.93 3.62 38.11
N LYS A 613 -12.29 2.45 38.07
CA LYS A 613 -12.67 1.29 38.89
C LYS A 613 -12.64 1.59 40.38
N ASN A 614 -11.60 2.31 40.85
CA ASN A 614 -11.51 2.73 42.26
C ASN A 614 -12.48 3.84 42.65
N ARG A 615 -13.05 4.63 41.72
CA ARG A 615 -14.07 5.64 42.01
C ARG A 615 -15.50 5.09 42.04
N GLU A 616 -15.75 3.98 41.35
CA GLU A 616 -17.05 3.30 41.41
C GLU A 616 -17.16 2.39 42.66
N GLU A 617 -16.05 1.80 43.12
CA GLU A 617 -15.99 1.04 44.35
C GLU A 617 -16.10 1.94 45.63
N ASP A 618 -15.65 3.21 45.57
CA ASP A 618 -15.77 4.19 46.66
C ASP A 618 -17.16 4.89 46.70
N ALA A 619 -18.03 4.66 45.71
CA ALA A 619 -19.37 5.24 45.63
C ALA A 619 -20.48 4.26 46.10
N GLU A 620 -20.14 3.00 46.41
CA GLU A 620 -21.04 1.97 46.93
C GLU A 620 -20.79 1.59 48.42
N VAL A 621 -20.04 2.40 49.16
CA VAL A 621 -19.91 2.22 50.64
C VAL A 621 -20.57 3.35 51.39
#